data_24ccca31d79fdb6ecd4bc360129f603c
#
_entry.id   24ccca31d79fdb6ecd4bc360129f603c
#
_cell.length_a   1.000
_cell.length_b   1.000
_cell.length_c   1.000
_cell.angle_alpha   90.00
_cell.angle_beta   90.00
_cell.angle_gamma   90.00
#
_symmetry.space_group_name_H-M   'P 1'
#
loop_
_entity.id
_entity.type
_entity.pdbx_description
1 polymer ?
#
loop_
_entity_poly.entity_id
_entity_poly.type
_entity_poly.pdbx_seq_one_letter_code
_entity_poly.pdbx_strand_id
1 'polypeptide(L)'
;MEQPDLATDPRFETIEARKKNEDLLDEIIKTWSLKHGHYETMHNLQRAGIPSGAVLTIPEIMSDPQMRSRNAWAEHSHPDAGTWEMETPPWLLSRTPGSVRLPAPGYAEHNEYVFADLLGLSDTEIAALHEEGVTALSPDIKSHT
;
A
#
# COMPACT_ATOMS: atom_id res chain seq x y z
N MET A 1 3.78 31.01 -0.96
CA MET A 1 3.65 31.72 0.32
C MET A 1 3.72 33.20 0.01
N GLU A 2 2.93 34.05 0.62
CA GLU A 2 2.93 35.48 0.40
C GLU A 2 3.99 36.18 1.27
N GLN A 3 5.21 35.67 1.27
CA GLN A 3 6.34 36.18 2.07
C GLN A 3 7.62 36.24 1.21
N PRO A 4 7.69 37.16 0.24
CA PRO A 4 8.82 37.25 -0.68
C PRO A 4 10.17 37.51 0.03
N ASP A 5 10.16 38.15 1.19
CA ASP A 5 11.35 38.47 1.97
C ASP A 5 12.09 37.19 2.47
N LEU A 6 11.39 36.04 2.59
CA LEU A 6 12.05 34.79 2.96
C LEU A 6 13.05 34.32 1.90
N ALA A 7 12.86 34.67 0.64
CA ALA A 7 13.76 34.28 -0.44
C ALA A 7 15.15 34.94 -0.34
N THR A 8 15.25 36.07 0.34
CA THR A 8 16.48 36.83 0.55
C THR A 8 16.94 36.85 2.01
N ASP A 9 16.27 36.08 2.86
CA ASP A 9 16.62 36.00 4.28
C ASP A 9 17.93 35.20 4.45
N PRO A 10 18.99 35.83 5.06
CA PRO A 10 20.27 35.14 5.25
C PRO A 10 20.19 33.85 6.05
N ARG A 11 19.14 33.67 6.85
CA ARG A 11 18.90 32.44 7.61
C ARG A 11 18.55 31.26 6.71
N PHE A 12 18.14 31.49 5.45
CA PHE A 12 17.71 30.47 4.51
C PHE A 12 18.47 30.48 3.18
N GLU A 13 19.46 31.33 3.02
CA GLU A 13 20.19 31.55 1.77
C GLU A 13 21.01 30.32 1.36
N THR A 14 21.73 29.68 2.29
CA THR A 14 22.53 28.46 2.01
C THR A 14 21.91 27.24 2.63
N ILE A 15 22.37 26.04 2.20
CA ILE A 15 21.95 24.76 2.76
C ILE A 15 22.30 24.71 4.26
N GLU A 16 23.50 25.13 4.63
CA GLU A 16 23.99 25.16 6.01
C GLU A 16 23.14 26.09 6.87
N ALA A 17 22.80 27.26 6.33
CA ALA A 17 21.95 28.23 7.02
C ALA A 17 20.53 27.67 7.22
N ARG A 18 19.95 27.03 6.22
CA ARG A 18 18.64 26.35 6.34
C ARG A 18 18.67 25.24 7.39
N LYS A 19 19.70 24.40 7.37
CA LYS A 19 19.86 23.34 8.38
C LYS A 19 19.98 23.88 9.80
N LYS A 20 20.71 24.98 9.99
CA LYS A 20 20.85 25.63 11.29
C LYS A 20 19.53 26.23 11.79
N ASN A 21 18.65 26.64 10.89
CA ASN A 21 17.36 27.26 11.18
C ASN A 21 16.18 26.37 10.75
N GLU A 22 16.34 25.05 10.75
CA GLU A 22 15.36 24.06 10.25
C GLU A 22 14.02 24.20 10.98
N ASP A 23 14.02 24.23 12.31
CA ASP A 23 12.81 24.36 13.13
C ASP A 23 12.00 25.61 12.79
N LEU A 24 12.70 26.74 12.56
CA LEU A 24 12.05 28.00 12.18
C LEU A 24 11.42 27.89 10.78
N LEU A 25 12.13 27.27 9.84
CA LEU A 25 11.64 27.09 8.48
C LEU A 25 10.43 26.14 8.48
N ASP A 26 10.47 25.08 9.26
CA ASP A 26 9.37 24.12 9.42
C ASP A 26 8.12 24.80 9.99
N GLU A 27 8.24 25.65 11.00
CA GLU A 27 7.10 26.39 11.55
C GLU A 27 6.50 27.38 10.55
N ILE A 28 7.32 28.03 9.71
CA ILE A 28 6.85 28.89 8.64
C ILE A 28 6.05 28.09 7.60
N ILE A 29 6.60 26.96 7.15
CA ILE A 29 5.96 26.08 6.17
C ILE A 29 4.67 25.49 6.75
N LYS A 30 4.70 25.02 7.97
CA LYS A 30 3.53 24.48 8.69
C LYS A 30 2.41 25.51 8.83
N THR A 31 2.76 26.73 9.25
CA THR A 31 1.78 27.82 9.39
C THR A 31 1.10 28.18 8.06
N TRP A 32 1.82 28.09 6.97
CA TRP A 32 1.28 28.28 5.63
C TRP A 32 0.44 27.08 5.20
N SER A 33 0.94 25.85 5.32
CA SER A 33 0.27 24.64 4.86
C SER A 33 -1.05 24.35 5.60
N LEU A 34 -1.13 24.69 6.89
CA LEU A 34 -2.37 24.55 7.68
C LEU A 34 -3.55 25.41 7.19
N LYS A 35 -3.30 26.39 6.32
CA LYS A 35 -4.34 27.24 5.72
C LYS A 35 -4.90 26.67 4.42
N HIS A 36 -4.36 25.56 3.94
CA HIS A 36 -4.68 24.96 2.65
C HIS A 36 -4.97 23.47 2.81
N GLY A 37 -5.85 22.95 1.97
CA GLY A 37 -6.04 21.50 1.86
C GLY A 37 -4.78 20.82 1.29
N HIS A 38 -4.60 19.52 1.56
CA HIS A 38 -3.40 18.79 1.12
C HIS A 38 -3.24 18.75 -0.41
N TYR A 39 -4.31 18.58 -1.17
CA TYR A 39 -4.27 18.67 -2.64
C TYR A 39 -3.97 20.09 -3.14
N GLU A 40 -4.55 21.10 -2.52
CA GLU A 40 -4.28 22.51 -2.85
C GLU A 40 -2.80 22.85 -2.59
N THR A 41 -2.29 22.41 -1.43
CA THR A 41 -0.87 22.56 -1.08
C THR A 41 0.02 21.88 -2.12
N MET A 42 -0.25 20.61 -2.47
CA MET A 42 0.46 19.89 -3.51
C MET A 42 0.47 20.65 -4.84
N HIS A 43 -0.69 21.07 -5.33
CA HIS A 43 -0.79 21.77 -6.61
C HIS A 43 -0.11 23.13 -6.60
N ASN A 44 -0.15 23.86 -5.48
CA ASN A 44 0.55 25.14 -5.33
C ASN A 44 2.07 24.94 -5.42
N LEU A 45 2.60 23.92 -4.75
CA LEU A 45 4.03 23.59 -4.79
C LEU A 45 4.47 23.10 -6.17
N GLN A 46 3.70 22.21 -6.80
CA GLN A 46 4.00 21.71 -8.16
C GLN A 46 3.99 22.82 -9.20
N ARG A 47 3.05 23.78 -9.13
CA ARG A 47 3.05 24.95 -10.01
C ARG A 47 4.28 25.86 -9.81
N ALA A 48 4.85 25.85 -8.61
CA ALA A 48 6.11 26.53 -8.33
C ALA A 48 7.37 25.72 -8.70
N GLY A 49 7.21 24.53 -9.34
CA GLY A 49 8.31 23.67 -9.74
C GLY A 49 8.89 22.83 -8.60
N ILE A 50 8.19 22.71 -7.46
CA ILE A 50 8.63 21.94 -6.30
C ILE A 50 7.98 20.55 -6.37
N PRO A 51 8.76 19.45 -6.44
CA PRO A 51 8.22 18.09 -6.34
C PRO A 51 7.48 17.91 -5.02
N SER A 52 6.22 17.56 -5.10
CA SER A 52 5.37 17.38 -3.92
C SER A 52 4.24 16.39 -4.19
N GLY A 53 3.79 15.71 -3.14
CA GLY A 53 2.65 14.81 -3.14
C GLY A 53 1.79 15.05 -1.89
N ALA A 54 0.48 14.86 -2.02
CA ALA A 54 -0.41 14.91 -0.88
C ALA A 54 -0.27 13.62 -0.03
N VAL A 55 -0.33 13.74 1.29
CA VAL A 55 -0.49 12.60 2.18
C VAL A 55 -1.96 12.25 2.20
N LEU A 56 -2.30 11.04 1.76
CA LEU A 56 -3.66 10.59 1.52
C LEU A 56 -4.10 9.57 2.59
N THR A 57 -5.37 9.60 2.93
CA THR A 57 -6.04 8.51 3.65
C THR A 57 -6.33 7.35 2.69
N ILE A 58 -6.64 6.16 3.22
CA ILE A 58 -6.97 5.00 2.39
C ILE A 58 -8.12 5.27 1.41
N PRO A 59 -9.26 5.84 1.82
CA PRO A 59 -10.33 6.18 0.87
C PRO A 59 -9.90 7.15 -0.24
N GLU A 60 -9.03 8.11 0.08
CA GLU A 60 -8.48 9.05 -0.90
C GLU A 60 -7.54 8.36 -1.88
N ILE A 61 -6.66 7.46 -1.42
CA ILE A 61 -5.79 6.65 -2.29
C ILE A 61 -6.64 5.80 -3.24
N MET A 62 -7.69 5.16 -2.74
CA MET A 62 -8.58 4.32 -3.56
C MET A 62 -9.30 5.11 -4.65
N SER A 63 -9.57 6.40 -4.43
CA SER A 63 -10.21 7.30 -5.40
C SER A 63 -9.25 8.20 -6.17
N ASP A 64 -7.95 8.15 -5.85
CA ASP A 64 -6.94 9.02 -6.46
C ASP A 64 -6.86 8.81 -7.98
N PRO A 65 -6.94 9.89 -8.79
CA PRO A 65 -6.93 9.79 -10.26
C PRO A 65 -5.67 9.13 -10.82
N GLN A 66 -4.50 9.35 -10.22
CA GLN A 66 -3.25 8.75 -10.66
C GLN A 66 -3.26 7.24 -10.42
N MET A 67 -3.73 6.79 -9.25
CA MET A 67 -3.84 5.38 -8.92
C MET A 67 -4.86 4.68 -9.83
N ARG A 68 -6.02 5.31 -10.08
CA ARG A 68 -7.04 4.79 -11.01
C ARG A 68 -6.53 4.71 -12.44
N SER A 69 -5.82 5.73 -12.94
CA SER A 69 -5.26 5.72 -14.31
C SER A 69 -4.20 4.64 -14.53
N ARG A 70 -3.56 4.19 -13.46
CA ARG A 70 -2.57 3.09 -13.49
C ARG A 70 -3.19 1.71 -13.27
N ASN A 71 -4.49 1.59 -13.13
CA ASN A 71 -5.19 0.36 -12.76
C ASN A 71 -4.61 -0.28 -11.47
N ALA A 72 -4.35 0.58 -10.47
CA ALA A 72 -3.76 0.14 -9.21
C ALA A 72 -4.70 -0.72 -8.37
N TRP A 73 -5.97 -0.81 -8.73
CA TRP A 73 -7.00 -1.56 -8.04
C TRP A 73 -7.65 -2.59 -8.96
N ALA A 74 -7.90 -3.77 -8.43
CA ALA A 74 -8.69 -4.81 -9.10
C ALA A 74 -9.71 -5.41 -8.15
N GLU A 75 -10.82 -5.84 -8.71
CA GLU A 75 -11.85 -6.57 -7.98
C GLU A 75 -11.34 -7.99 -7.64
N HIS A 76 -11.48 -8.35 -6.39
CA HIS A 76 -11.19 -9.66 -5.84
C HIS A 76 -12.46 -10.26 -5.28
N SER A 77 -12.74 -11.51 -5.61
CA SER A 77 -13.87 -12.26 -5.05
C SER A 77 -13.35 -13.45 -4.28
N HIS A 78 -13.86 -13.63 -3.05
CA HIS A 78 -13.55 -14.75 -2.19
C HIS A 78 -14.86 -15.43 -1.75
N PRO A 79 -14.94 -16.77 -1.75
CA PRO A 79 -16.16 -17.50 -1.40
C PRO A 79 -16.75 -17.08 -0.05
N ASP A 80 -15.91 -16.89 0.96
CA ASP A 80 -16.35 -16.60 2.34
C ASP A 80 -16.39 -15.11 2.68
N ALA A 81 -15.61 -14.27 1.98
CA ALA A 81 -15.44 -12.85 2.32
C ALA A 81 -16.16 -11.91 1.34
N GLY A 82 -16.72 -12.42 0.23
CA GLY A 82 -17.39 -11.61 -0.78
C GLY A 82 -16.42 -10.94 -1.75
N THR A 83 -16.84 -9.81 -2.31
CA THR A 83 -16.10 -9.11 -3.37
C THR A 83 -15.70 -7.72 -2.92
N TRP A 84 -14.45 -7.34 -3.14
CA TRP A 84 -13.89 -6.01 -2.82
C TRP A 84 -12.74 -5.64 -3.75
N GLU A 85 -12.33 -4.37 -3.75
CA GLU A 85 -11.14 -3.91 -4.46
C GLU A 85 -9.88 -4.07 -3.60
N MET A 86 -8.81 -4.59 -4.22
CA MET A 86 -7.47 -4.67 -3.63
C MET A 86 -6.42 -4.15 -4.60
N GLU A 87 -5.23 -3.88 -4.07
CA GLU A 87 -4.10 -3.41 -4.86
C GLU A 87 -3.66 -4.49 -5.86
N THR A 88 -3.33 -4.01 -7.05
CA THR A 88 -2.65 -4.82 -8.07
C THR A 88 -1.13 -4.71 -7.94
N PRO A 89 -0.34 -5.61 -8.55
CA PRO A 89 1.10 -5.41 -8.65
C PRO A 89 1.45 -4.04 -9.24
N PRO A 90 2.34 -3.25 -8.61
CA PRO A 90 2.61 -1.87 -9.03
C PRO A 90 3.41 -1.76 -10.33
N TRP A 91 4.06 -2.84 -10.76
CA TRP A 91 4.82 -2.89 -12.01
C TRP A 91 3.93 -3.25 -13.20
N LEU A 92 4.05 -2.47 -14.26
CA LEU A 92 3.34 -2.68 -15.52
C LEU A 92 4.30 -3.29 -16.55
N LEU A 93 4.19 -4.60 -16.73
CA LEU A 93 5.00 -5.35 -17.69
C LEU A 93 4.27 -5.42 -19.05
N SER A 94 4.88 -4.88 -20.10
CA SER A 94 4.24 -4.80 -21.42
C SER A 94 4.04 -6.16 -22.10
N ARG A 95 4.91 -7.13 -21.85
CA ARG A 95 4.88 -8.46 -22.48
C ARG A 95 4.21 -9.52 -21.62
N THR A 96 4.25 -9.35 -20.30
CA THR A 96 3.70 -10.28 -19.31
C THR A 96 2.95 -9.49 -18.23
N PRO A 97 1.83 -8.86 -18.57
CA PRO A 97 1.08 -8.05 -17.60
C PRO A 97 0.65 -8.91 -16.41
N GLY A 98 0.84 -8.37 -15.22
CA GLY A 98 0.32 -8.99 -14.00
C GLY A 98 -1.20 -8.98 -13.99
N SER A 99 -1.80 -10.05 -13.44
CA SER A 99 -3.24 -10.14 -13.24
C SER A 99 -3.56 -10.90 -11.96
N VAL A 100 -4.65 -10.55 -11.33
CA VAL A 100 -5.24 -11.33 -10.24
C VAL A 100 -6.01 -12.48 -10.86
N ARG A 101 -5.59 -13.71 -10.59
CA ARG A 101 -6.17 -14.92 -11.21
C ARG A 101 -6.94 -15.79 -10.21
N LEU A 102 -6.55 -15.74 -8.96
CA LEU A 102 -7.14 -16.57 -7.89
C LEU A 102 -7.40 -15.68 -6.67
N PRO A 103 -8.42 -15.99 -5.87
CA PRO A 103 -8.61 -15.37 -4.57
C PRO A 103 -7.48 -15.75 -3.62
N ALA A 104 -7.45 -15.13 -2.44
CA ALA A 104 -6.67 -15.64 -1.32
C ALA A 104 -7.13 -17.08 -1.02
N PRO A 105 -6.21 -18.04 -0.77
CA PRO A 105 -6.60 -19.42 -0.52
C PRO A 105 -7.36 -19.54 0.80
N GLY A 106 -8.39 -20.38 0.82
CA GLY A 106 -9.03 -20.85 2.02
C GLY A 106 -8.08 -21.71 2.86
N TYR A 107 -8.44 -21.92 4.13
CA TYR A 107 -7.65 -22.78 5.01
C TYR A 107 -7.60 -24.22 4.46
N ALA A 108 -6.40 -24.77 4.31
CA ALA A 108 -6.15 -26.13 3.79
C ALA A 108 -6.66 -26.38 2.36
N GLU A 109 -7.13 -25.38 1.63
CA GLU A 109 -7.72 -25.50 0.29
C GLU A 109 -6.83 -26.26 -0.69
N HIS A 110 -5.52 -26.11 -0.58
CA HIS A 110 -4.56 -26.70 -1.52
C HIS A 110 -3.76 -27.89 -0.95
N ASN A 111 -4.17 -28.44 0.19
CA ASN A 111 -3.46 -29.57 0.81
C ASN A 111 -3.34 -30.75 -0.15
N GLU A 112 -4.43 -31.18 -0.78
CA GLU A 112 -4.43 -32.29 -1.73
C GLU A 112 -3.51 -31.99 -2.91
N TYR A 113 -3.63 -30.83 -3.54
CA TYR A 113 -2.77 -30.42 -4.64
C TYR A 113 -1.28 -30.43 -4.25
N VAL A 114 -0.93 -29.89 -3.08
CA VAL A 114 0.48 -29.84 -2.65
C VAL A 114 1.01 -31.22 -2.28
N PHE A 115 0.26 -31.99 -1.50
CA PHE A 115 0.76 -33.25 -0.99
C PHE A 115 0.62 -34.41 -2.00
N ALA A 116 -0.50 -34.55 -2.67
CA ALA A 116 -0.70 -35.59 -3.65
C ALA A 116 -0.10 -35.25 -5.03
N ASP A 117 -0.54 -34.14 -5.64
CA ASP A 117 -0.18 -33.86 -7.03
C ASP A 117 1.27 -33.36 -7.17
N LEU A 118 1.73 -32.48 -6.29
CA LEU A 118 3.06 -31.86 -6.41
C LEU A 118 4.16 -32.70 -5.75
N LEU A 119 3.92 -33.24 -4.54
CA LEU A 119 4.89 -34.04 -3.78
C LEU A 119 4.76 -35.55 -4.04
N GLY A 120 3.65 -36.02 -4.61
CA GLY A 120 3.43 -37.40 -4.95
C GLY A 120 3.21 -38.31 -3.73
N LEU A 121 2.76 -37.77 -2.59
CA LEU A 121 2.47 -38.57 -1.40
C LEU A 121 1.21 -39.39 -1.62
N SER A 122 1.20 -40.62 -1.07
CA SER A 122 0.03 -41.48 -1.04
C SER A 122 -1.01 -41.01 -0.02
N ASP A 123 -2.26 -41.39 -0.17
CA ASP A 123 -3.34 -41.10 0.78
C ASP A 123 -2.97 -41.51 2.21
N THR A 124 -2.24 -42.63 2.38
CA THR A 124 -1.79 -43.10 3.68
C THR A 124 -0.77 -42.16 4.32
N GLU A 125 0.17 -41.65 3.54
CA GLU A 125 1.18 -40.67 4.01
C GLU A 125 0.53 -39.34 4.37
N ILE A 126 -0.42 -38.88 3.57
CA ILE A 126 -1.20 -37.64 3.85
C ILE A 126 -2.02 -37.80 5.13
N ALA A 127 -2.68 -38.96 5.31
CA ALA A 127 -3.41 -39.24 6.54
C ALA A 127 -2.50 -39.25 7.78
N ALA A 128 -1.30 -39.81 7.67
CA ALA A 128 -0.33 -39.81 8.77
C ALA A 128 0.10 -38.37 9.15
N LEU A 129 0.37 -37.48 8.15
CA LEU A 129 0.66 -36.09 8.40
C LEU A 129 -0.47 -35.34 9.14
N HIS A 130 -1.71 -35.74 8.86
CA HIS A 130 -2.88 -35.18 9.54
C HIS A 130 -2.99 -35.69 10.98
N GLU A 131 -2.79 -37.02 11.22
CA GLU A 131 -2.79 -37.60 12.55
C GLU A 131 -1.67 -37.06 13.45
N GLU A 132 -0.51 -36.81 12.89
CA GLU A 132 0.63 -36.21 13.57
C GLU A 132 0.46 -34.69 13.82
N GLY A 133 -0.60 -34.06 13.32
CA GLY A 133 -0.87 -32.64 13.46
C GLY A 133 0.07 -31.74 12.65
N VAL A 134 0.76 -32.27 11.63
CA VAL A 134 1.59 -31.50 10.69
C VAL A 134 0.72 -30.68 9.75
N THR A 135 -0.46 -31.18 9.39
CA THR A 135 -1.47 -30.50 8.59
C THR A 135 -2.85 -30.62 9.23
N ALA A 136 -3.79 -29.76 8.86
CA ALA A 136 -5.17 -29.80 9.35
C ALA A 136 -6.13 -29.44 8.22
N LEU A 137 -7.40 -29.86 8.36
CA LEU A 137 -8.48 -29.57 7.39
C LEU A 137 -9.32 -28.35 7.80
N SER A 138 -9.19 -27.91 9.05
CA SER A 138 -9.87 -26.71 9.57
C SER A 138 -8.98 -25.99 10.57
N PRO A 139 -9.10 -24.67 10.70
CA PRO A 139 -8.34 -23.93 11.71
C PRO A 139 -8.79 -24.35 13.12
N ASP A 140 -7.82 -24.64 13.98
CA ASP A 140 -8.07 -24.87 15.40
C ASP A 140 -8.34 -23.52 16.09
N ILE A 141 -9.56 -23.01 15.92
CA ILE A 141 -9.99 -21.78 16.58
C ILE A 141 -10.21 -22.10 18.06
N LYS A 142 -9.12 -22.04 18.85
CA LYS A 142 -9.26 -22.00 20.32
C LYS A 142 -9.98 -20.70 20.63
N SER A 143 -11.25 -20.83 21.06
CA SER A 143 -12.00 -19.71 21.64
C SER A 143 -11.19 -19.18 22.82
N HIS A 144 -10.52 -18.04 22.66
CA HIS A 144 -10.02 -17.29 23.81
C HIS A 144 -11.23 -16.71 24.53
N THR A 145 -11.77 -17.47 25.47
CA THR A 145 -12.66 -16.99 26.53
C THR A 145 -11.86 -16.30 27.62
#